data_8ec8cc6d25cb074781178b0329b93825
#
_entry.id   8ec8cc6d25cb074781178b0329b93825
#
_cell.length_a   1.000
_cell.length_b   1.000
_cell.length_c   1.000
_cell.angle_alpha   90.00
_cell.angle_beta   90.00
_cell.angle_gamma   90.00
#
_symmetry.space_group_name_H-M   'P 1'
#
loop_
_entity.id
_entity.type
_entity.pdbx_description
1 polymer ?
#
loop_
_entity_poly.entity_id
_entity_poly.type
_entity_poly.pdbx_seq_one_letter_code
_entity_poly.pdbx_strand_id
1 'polypeptide(L)'
;GNGATSEDIDRIREQLGLTQPLWQQFTLWAGHVVRGDLGHSFFLNESVLKLIGQRMEPTLSLAGGTLLLAVLIALPLGTLAAWRMGGWLDRAVMAFSVAGFSIPVFVIGYVLIYFLALKVQIFPVQGYRPLSGGLGPWAYQLVLPCLTLAVTYVALLARVTRVAVSEALTEDYILSLIHI
;
A
#
# COMPACT_ATOMS: atom_id res chain seq x y z
N GLY A 1 11.61 22.87 -20.43
CA GLY A 1 11.95 22.84 -21.81
C GLY A 1 12.92 23.95 -22.16
N ASN A 2 13.78 23.71 -23.11
CA ASN A 2 14.88 24.57 -23.55
C ASN A 2 14.43 25.79 -24.40
N GLY A 3 13.41 26.52 -23.96
CA GLY A 3 12.91 27.67 -24.76
C GLY A 3 12.32 28.82 -23.94
N ALA A 4 12.33 28.75 -22.62
CA ALA A 4 11.86 29.87 -21.81
C ALA A 4 12.95 30.94 -21.71
N THR A 5 12.61 32.19 -22.04
CA THR A 5 13.53 33.33 -21.83
C THR A 5 13.61 33.65 -20.33
N SER A 6 14.68 34.37 -19.93
CA SER A 6 14.80 34.85 -18.54
C SER A 6 13.59 35.70 -18.13
N GLU A 7 13.05 36.48 -19.04
CA GLU A 7 11.86 37.31 -18.83
C GLU A 7 10.59 36.47 -18.58
N ASP A 8 10.43 35.35 -19.29
CA ASP A 8 9.31 34.44 -19.07
C ASP A 8 9.38 33.75 -17.67
N ILE A 9 10.60 33.41 -17.25
CA ILE A 9 10.85 32.82 -15.93
C ILE A 9 10.53 33.83 -14.82
N ASP A 10 10.96 35.07 -14.97
CA ASP A 10 10.70 36.10 -13.97
C ASP A 10 9.23 36.49 -13.90
N ARG A 11 8.53 36.54 -15.03
CA ARG A 11 7.06 36.75 -15.08
C ARG A 11 6.31 35.61 -14.35
N ILE A 12 6.70 34.37 -14.58
CA ILE A 12 6.10 33.21 -13.87
C ILE A 12 6.39 33.27 -12.37
N ARG A 13 7.60 33.62 -11.96
CA ARG A 13 7.94 33.81 -10.55
C ARG A 13 7.09 34.88 -9.88
N GLU A 14 6.86 36.00 -10.56
CA GLU A 14 6.04 37.08 -10.06
C GLU A 14 4.56 36.66 -9.94
N GLN A 15 4.02 35.99 -10.97
CA GLN A 15 2.65 35.46 -10.96
C GLN A 15 2.42 34.43 -9.83
N LEU A 16 3.44 33.66 -9.50
CA LEU A 16 3.39 32.66 -8.41
C LEU A 16 3.69 33.26 -7.02
N GLY A 17 3.98 34.58 -6.95
CA GLY A 17 4.33 35.23 -5.70
C GLY A 17 5.68 34.80 -5.10
N LEU A 18 6.54 34.15 -5.89
CA LEU A 18 7.85 33.64 -5.45
C LEU A 18 8.87 34.75 -5.21
N THR A 19 8.58 35.96 -5.57
CA THR A 19 9.37 37.16 -5.28
C THR A 19 9.13 37.72 -3.87
N GLN A 20 8.07 37.27 -3.20
CA GLN A 20 7.73 37.69 -1.85
C GLN A 20 8.63 37.01 -0.81
N PRO A 21 8.81 37.60 0.42
CA PRO A 21 9.48 36.95 1.51
C PRO A 21 8.86 35.59 1.87
N LEU A 22 9.67 34.60 2.27
CA LEU A 22 9.22 33.22 2.51
C LEU A 22 8.02 33.13 3.49
N TRP A 23 7.99 33.98 4.51
CA TRP A 23 6.90 34.00 5.48
C TRP A 23 5.55 34.42 4.85
N GLN A 24 5.58 35.34 3.87
CA GLN A 24 4.38 35.74 3.13
C GLN A 24 3.93 34.65 2.18
N GLN A 25 4.86 34.01 1.47
CA GLN A 25 4.56 32.85 0.63
C GLN A 25 3.89 31.73 1.45
N PHE A 26 4.42 31.44 2.65
CA PHE A 26 3.86 30.44 3.54
C PHE A 26 2.45 30.81 4.03
N THR A 27 2.23 32.03 4.47
CA THR A 27 0.91 32.48 4.97
C THR A 27 -0.16 32.49 3.88
N LEU A 28 0.20 32.90 2.66
CA LEU A 28 -0.70 32.85 1.52
C LEU A 28 -1.04 31.41 1.17
N TRP A 29 -0.02 30.54 1.04
CA TRP A 29 -0.21 29.12 0.76
C TRP A 29 -1.07 28.45 1.84
N ALA A 30 -0.75 28.65 3.12
CA ALA A 30 -1.52 28.10 4.22
C ALA A 30 -2.98 28.58 4.21
N GLY A 31 -3.20 29.87 3.88
CA GLY A 31 -4.53 30.43 3.72
C GLY A 31 -5.33 29.79 2.58
N HIS A 32 -4.71 29.44 1.46
CA HIS A 32 -5.34 28.69 0.37
C HIS A 32 -5.67 27.26 0.81
N VAL A 33 -4.71 26.57 1.42
CA VAL A 33 -4.90 25.19 1.90
C VAL A 33 -6.05 25.07 2.89
N VAL A 34 -6.15 25.99 3.87
CA VAL A 34 -7.24 25.99 4.86
C VAL A 34 -8.62 26.21 4.19
N ARG A 35 -8.66 26.91 3.06
CA ARG A 35 -9.89 27.11 2.27
C ARG A 35 -10.18 25.95 1.30
N GLY A 36 -9.33 24.91 1.28
CA GLY A 36 -9.46 23.77 0.40
C GLY A 36 -8.90 24.01 -1.02
N ASP A 37 -8.20 25.12 -1.23
CA ASP A 37 -7.51 25.38 -2.49
C ASP A 37 -6.07 24.89 -2.41
N LEU A 38 -5.80 23.75 -3.06
CA LEU A 38 -4.47 23.15 -3.17
C LEU A 38 -3.71 23.61 -4.42
N GLY A 39 -4.27 24.58 -5.16
CA GLY A 39 -3.71 25.09 -6.40
C GLY A 39 -3.97 24.21 -7.62
N HIS A 40 -3.25 24.51 -8.71
CA HIS A 40 -3.36 23.83 -9.99
C HIS A 40 -2.06 23.12 -10.36
N SER A 41 -2.17 21.96 -10.96
CA SER A 41 -1.02 21.23 -11.52
C SER A 41 -0.56 21.89 -12.82
N PHE A 42 0.70 22.30 -12.88
CA PHE A 42 1.29 22.87 -14.09
C PHE A 42 1.41 21.88 -15.25
N PHE A 43 1.51 20.58 -14.95
CA PHE A 43 1.65 19.54 -15.96
C PHE A 43 0.31 19.10 -16.55
N LEU A 44 -0.73 19.02 -15.71
CA LEU A 44 -2.04 18.48 -16.10
C LEU A 44 -3.08 19.58 -16.32
N ASN A 45 -2.75 20.83 -15.97
CA ASN A 45 -3.64 22.00 -16.04
C ASN A 45 -5.01 21.77 -15.38
N GLU A 46 -5.00 21.00 -14.26
CA GLU A 46 -6.18 20.67 -13.47
C GLU A 46 -5.97 21.01 -11.99
N SER A 47 -7.07 21.24 -11.26
CA SER A 47 -7.01 21.44 -9.81
C SER A 47 -6.39 20.22 -9.11
N VAL A 48 -5.44 20.46 -8.21
CA VAL A 48 -4.78 19.41 -7.42
C VAL A 48 -5.80 18.62 -6.59
N LEU A 49 -6.81 19.29 -6.03
CA LEU A 49 -7.87 18.63 -5.26
C LEU A 49 -8.66 17.62 -6.11
N LYS A 50 -8.97 17.98 -7.37
CA LYS A 50 -9.64 17.06 -8.31
C LYS A 50 -8.76 15.86 -8.63
N LEU A 51 -7.46 16.08 -8.88
CA LEU A 51 -6.50 15.00 -9.16
C LEU A 51 -6.35 14.04 -7.98
N ILE A 52 -6.29 14.57 -6.76
CA ILE A 52 -6.29 13.76 -5.54
C ILE A 52 -7.58 12.93 -5.45
N GLY A 53 -8.74 13.58 -5.60
CA GLY A 53 -10.05 12.91 -5.54
C GLY A 53 -10.15 11.72 -6.50
N GLN A 54 -9.65 11.87 -7.73
CA GLN A 54 -9.63 10.81 -8.74
C GLN A 54 -8.74 9.61 -8.35
N ARG A 55 -7.72 9.84 -7.51
CA ARG A 55 -6.77 8.80 -7.08
C ARG A 55 -7.10 8.19 -5.71
N MET A 56 -8.00 8.82 -4.95
CA MET A 56 -8.37 8.34 -3.62
C MET A 56 -9.00 6.96 -3.64
N GLU A 57 -9.99 6.73 -4.51
CA GLU A 57 -10.68 5.44 -4.58
C GLU A 57 -9.74 4.28 -4.94
N PRO A 58 -8.93 4.34 -6.01
CA PRO A 58 -7.95 3.30 -6.31
C PRO A 58 -6.96 3.05 -5.16
N THR A 59 -6.47 4.12 -4.55
CA THR A 59 -5.47 4.03 -3.47
C THR A 59 -6.05 3.37 -2.23
N LEU A 60 -7.24 3.80 -1.79
CA LEU A 60 -7.92 3.23 -0.62
C LEU A 60 -8.36 1.78 -0.88
N SER A 61 -8.83 1.48 -2.09
CA SER A 61 -9.19 0.12 -2.51
C SER A 61 -8.00 -0.82 -2.45
N LEU A 62 -6.86 -0.39 -2.99
CA LEU A 62 -5.62 -1.17 -2.98
C LEU A 62 -5.09 -1.35 -1.55
N ALA A 63 -5.03 -0.29 -0.76
CA ALA A 63 -4.56 -0.35 0.62
C ALA A 63 -5.46 -1.24 1.49
N GLY A 64 -6.78 -1.04 1.42
CA GLY A 64 -7.76 -1.84 2.16
C GLY A 64 -7.74 -3.31 1.75
N GLY A 65 -7.73 -3.60 0.45
CA GLY A 65 -7.64 -4.98 -0.08
C GLY A 65 -6.34 -5.68 0.32
N THR A 66 -5.22 -4.97 0.24
CA THR A 66 -3.91 -5.50 0.67
C THR A 66 -3.90 -5.81 2.16
N LEU A 67 -4.37 -4.88 3.00
CA LEU A 67 -4.41 -5.06 4.45
C LEU A 67 -5.33 -6.22 4.84
N LEU A 68 -6.52 -6.29 4.24
CA LEU A 68 -7.47 -7.37 4.47
C LEU A 68 -6.86 -8.73 4.16
N LEU A 69 -6.25 -8.89 2.97
CA LEU A 69 -5.57 -10.12 2.58
C LEU A 69 -4.41 -10.47 3.52
N ALA A 70 -3.61 -9.46 3.87
CA ALA A 70 -2.47 -9.67 4.76
C ALA A 70 -2.92 -10.18 6.14
N VAL A 71 -3.93 -9.57 6.73
CA VAL A 71 -4.47 -9.97 8.04
C VAL A 71 -5.11 -11.37 7.98
N LEU A 72 -5.96 -11.62 6.97
CA LEU A 72 -6.66 -12.91 6.82
C LEU A 72 -5.69 -14.09 6.61
N ILE A 73 -4.53 -13.85 6.02
CA ILE A 73 -3.54 -14.90 5.78
C ILE A 73 -2.53 -14.97 6.93
N ALA A 74 -2.02 -13.84 7.38
CA ALA A 74 -0.92 -13.80 8.36
C ALA A 74 -1.34 -14.24 9.75
N LEU A 75 -2.52 -13.84 10.24
CA LEU A 75 -2.96 -14.22 11.59
C LEU A 75 -3.12 -15.74 11.74
N PRO A 76 -3.84 -16.46 10.85
CA PRO A 76 -3.91 -17.90 10.93
C PRO A 76 -2.54 -18.58 10.78
N LEU A 77 -1.72 -18.15 9.82
CA LEU A 77 -0.39 -18.74 9.61
C LEU A 77 0.52 -18.53 10.82
N GLY A 78 0.57 -17.31 11.37
CA GLY A 78 1.39 -17.00 12.54
C GLY A 78 0.93 -17.77 13.79
N THR A 79 -0.39 -17.87 14.01
CA THR A 79 -0.97 -18.64 15.13
C THR A 79 -0.68 -20.13 15.00
N LEU A 80 -0.85 -20.70 13.82
CA LEU A 80 -0.54 -22.12 13.57
C LEU A 80 0.97 -22.41 13.71
N ALA A 81 1.82 -21.49 13.28
CA ALA A 81 3.27 -21.62 13.47
C ALA A 81 3.67 -21.59 14.94
N ALA A 82 3.05 -20.70 15.74
CA ALA A 82 3.27 -20.64 17.18
C ALA A 82 2.80 -21.92 17.88
N TRP A 83 1.61 -22.42 17.54
CA TRP A 83 1.07 -23.64 18.14
C TRP A 83 1.94 -24.88 17.85
N ARG A 84 2.57 -24.94 16.66
CA ARG A 84 3.48 -26.03 16.28
C ARG A 84 4.95 -25.57 16.27
N MET A 85 5.34 -24.81 17.30
CA MET A 85 6.69 -24.27 17.43
C MET A 85 7.76 -25.38 17.30
N GLY A 86 8.82 -25.08 16.51
CA GLY A 86 9.90 -26.03 16.20
C GLY A 86 9.54 -27.06 15.13
N GLY A 87 8.27 -27.16 14.72
CA GLY A 87 7.81 -28.06 13.68
C GLY A 87 8.14 -27.55 12.25
N TRP A 88 7.80 -28.38 11.25
CA TRP A 88 8.06 -28.03 9.85
C TRP A 88 7.26 -26.80 9.40
N LEU A 89 6.02 -26.63 9.90
CA LEU A 89 5.16 -25.48 9.59
C LEU A 89 5.76 -24.17 10.10
N ASP A 90 6.26 -24.17 11.33
CA ASP A 90 6.95 -23.03 11.93
C ASP A 90 8.17 -22.64 11.08
N ARG A 91 8.99 -23.62 10.71
CA ARG A 91 10.16 -23.40 9.84
C ARG A 91 9.77 -22.87 8.47
N ALA A 92 8.69 -23.37 7.87
CA ALA A 92 8.19 -22.93 6.58
C ALA A 92 7.69 -21.47 6.63
N VAL A 93 6.92 -21.10 7.66
CA VAL A 93 6.45 -19.73 7.87
C VAL A 93 7.62 -18.78 8.11
N MET A 94 8.62 -19.18 8.89
CA MET A 94 9.81 -18.38 9.13
C MET A 94 10.67 -18.21 7.86
N ALA A 95 10.84 -19.28 7.08
CA ALA A 95 11.55 -19.22 5.78
C ALA A 95 10.81 -18.33 4.80
N PHE A 96 9.48 -18.43 4.70
CA PHE A 96 8.65 -17.54 3.88
C PHE A 96 8.78 -16.08 4.34
N SER A 97 8.80 -15.83 5.65
CA SER A 97 8.97 -14.47 6.18
C SER A 97 10.32 -13.87 5.77
N VAL A 98 11.41 -14.64 5.84
CA VAL A 98 12.74 -14.20 5.39
C VAL A 98 12.73 -13.93 3.88
N ALA A 99 12.20 -14.85 3.08
CA ALA A 99 12.12 -14.72 1.63
C ALA A 99 11.26 -13.51 1.20
N GLY A 100 10.12 -13.30 1.86
CA GLY A 100 9.20 -12.19 1.57
C GLY A 100 9.81 -10.80 1.81
N PHE A 101 10.79 -10.70 2.70
CA PHE A 101 11.57 -9.47 2.87
C PHE A 101 12.76 -9.34 1.93
N SER A 102 13.36 -10.47 1.54
CA SER A 102 14.56 -10.47 0.71
C SER A 102 14.25 -10.20 -0.76
N ILE A 103 13.05 -10.56 -1.22
CA ILE A 103 12.64 -10.40 -2.61
C ILE A 103 11.98 -9.03 -2.79
N PRO A 104 12.49 -8.15 -3.69
CA PRO A 104 11.83 -6.89 -3.98
C PRO A 104 10.39 -7.10 -4.49
N VAL A 105 9.46 -6.29 -4.00
CA VAL A 105 8.02 -6.43 -4.30
C VAL A 105 7.70 -6.40 -5.80
N PHE A 106 8.44 -5.62 -6.59
CA PHE A 106 8.24 -5.57 -8.04
C PHE A 106 8.61 -6.90 -8.72
N VAL A 107 9.59 -7.66 -8.19
CA VAL A 107 9.93 -9.00 -8.71
C VAL A 107 8.78 -9.96 -8.46
N ILE A 108 8.19 -9.93 -7.26
CA ILE A 108 6.98 -10.70 -6.94
C ILE A 108 5.85 -10.34 -7.92
N GLY A 109 5.64 -9.04 -8.15
CA GLY A 109 4.64 -8.55 -9.12
C GLY A 109 4.85 -9.09 -10.52
N TYR A 110 6.08 -9.03 -11.05
CA TYR A 110 6.39 -9.57 -12.38
C TYR A 110 6.19 -11.09 -12.47
N VAL A 111 6.57 -11.83 -11.43
CA VAL A 111 6.35 -13.28 -11.37
C VAL A 111 4.85 -13.60 -11.37
N LEU A 112 4.06 -12.91 -10.56
CA LEU A 112 2.61 -13.12 -10.51
C LEU A 112 1.92 -12.72 -11.83
N ILE A 113 2.31 -11.60 -12.44
CA ILE A 113 1.81 -11.19 -13.77
C ILE A 113 2.15 -12.26 -14.80
N TYR A 114 3.41 -12.72 -14.84
CA TYR A 114 3.85 -13.71 -15.81
C TYR A 114 3.03 -15.01 -15.70
N PHE A 115 2.87 -15.55 -14.50
CA PHE A 115 2.17 -16.81 -14.32
C PHE A 115 0.64 -16.64 -14.40
N LEU A 116 0.05 -15.70 -13.64
CA LEU A 116 -1.40 -15.61 -13.47
C LEU A 116 -2.10 -14.81 -14.56
N ALA A 117 -1.43 -13.82 -15.14
CA ALA A 117 -2.04 -12.98 -16.18
C ALA A 117 -1.62 -13.41 -17.60
N LEU A 118 -0.35 -13.79 -17.85
CA LEU A 118 0.12 -14.10 -19.19
C LEU A 118 0.04 -15.60 -19.51
N LYS A 119 0.42 -16.50 -18.60
CA LYS A 119 0.42 -17.95 -18.84
C LYS A 119 -0.96 -18.57 -18.61
N VAL A 120 -1.56 -18.33 -17.47
CA VAL A 120 -2.85 -18.92 -17.08
C VAL A 120 -4.03 -18.05 -17.50
N GLN A 121 -3.81 -16.75 -17.72
CA GLN A 121 -4.80 -15.77 -18.19
C GLN A 121 -6.05 -15.65 -17.27
N ILE A 122 -5.86 -15.83 -15.96
CA ILE A 122 -6.96 -15.71 -14.98
C ILE A 122 -7.18 -14.25 -14.60
N PHE A 123 -6.13 -13.42 -14.49
CA PHE A 123 -6.23 -12.05 -14.04
C PHE A 123 -5.75 -11.03 -15.09
N PRO A 124 -6.30 -9.80 -15.08
CA PRO A 124 -5.84 -8.75 -15.98
C PRO A 124 -4.45 -8.26 -15.59
N VAL A 125 -3.65 -7.88 -16.61
CA VAL A 125 -2.29 -7.34 -16.40
C VAL A 125 -2.35 -5.95 -15.78
N GLN A 126 -3.34 -5.12 -16.16
CA GLN A 126 -3.45 -3.72 -15.74
C GLN A 126 -4.90 -3.22 -15.83
N GLY A 127 -5.13 -2.07 -15.23
CA GLY A 127 -6.41 -1.39 -15.24
C GLY A 127 -6.97 -1.26 -13.82
N TYR A 128 -7.95 -0.38 -13.68
CA TYR A 128 -8.75 -0.21 -12.47
C TYR A 128 -10.20 -0.04 -12.88
N ARG A 129 -11.11 -0.70 -12.19
CA ARG A 129 -12.55 -0.46 -12.30
C ARG A 129 -13.06 0.09 -10.98
N PRO A 130 -13.79 1.23 -11.01
CA PRO A 130 -14.32 1.82 -9.79
C PRO A 130 -15.40 0.92 -9.18
N LEU A 131 -15.60 1.06 -7.88
CA LEU A 131 -16.60 0.32 -7.12
C LEU A 131 -18.03 0.55 -7.67
N SER A 132 -18.27 1.74 -8.24
CA SER A 132 -19.53 2.07 -8.92
C SER A 132 -19.86 1.16 -10.11
N GLY A 133 -18.86 0.51 -10.70
CA GLY A 133 -19.01 -0.48 -11.78
C GLY A 133 -19.35 -1.89 -11.30
N GLY A 134 -19.52 -2.09 -9.98
CA GLY A 134 -19.88 -3.36 -9.35
C GLY A 134 -18.73 -4.01 -8.58
N LEU A 135 -19.06 -4.68 -7.48
CA LEU A 135 -18.10 -5.34 -6.58
C LEU A 135 -17.24 -6.41 -7.28
N GLY A 136 -17.84 -7.22 -8.14
CA GLY A 136 -17.12 -8.31 -8.83
C GLY A 136 -15.99 -7.80 -9.74
N PRO A 137 -16.29 -6.94 -10.72
CA PRO A 137 -15.26 -6.35 -11.60
C PRO A 137 -14.20 -5.53 -10.85
N TRP A 138 -14.60 -4.81 -9.79
CA TRP A 138 -13.70 -4.06 -8.93
C TRP A 138 -12.72 -4.98 -8.20
N ALA A 139 -13.24 -5.99 -7.46
CA ALA A 139 -12.42 -6.94 -6.73
C ALA A 139 -11.49 -7.75 -7.65
N TYR A 140 -11.99 -8.20 -8.80
CA TYR A 140 -11.23 -8.98 -9.76
C TYR A 140 -9.97 -8.26 -10.25
N GLN A 141 -10.05 -6.94 -10.49
CA GLN A 141 -8.88 -6.16 -10.91
C GLN A 141 -7.90 -5.87 -9.77
N LEU A 142 -8.37 -5.88 -8.53
CA LEU A 142 -7.52 -5.65 -7.36
C LEU A 142 -6.77 -6.90 -6.88
N VAL A 143 -7.21 -8.11 -7.25
CA VAL A 143 -6.61 -9.36 -6.75
C VAL A 143 -5.10 -9.37 -6.97
N LEU A 144 -4.64 -9.16 -8.19
CA LEU A 144 -3.23 -9.29 -8.54
C LEU A 144 -2.33 -8.26 -7.83
N PRO A 145 -2.64 -6.95 -7.86
CA PRO A 145 -1.84 -5.97 -7.15
C PRO A 145 -1.94 -6.12 -5.61
N CYS A 146 -3.11 -6.48 -5.08
CA CYS A 146 -3.24 -6.75 -3.65
C CYS A 146 -2.42 -7.96 -3.20
N LEU A 147 -2.44 -9.06 -3.97
CA LEU A 147 -1.58 -10.23 -3.70
C LEU A 147 -0.10 -9.86 -3.74
N THR A 148 0.32 -9.09 -4.73
CA THR A 148 1.71 -8.65 -4.87
C THR A 148 2.19 -7.90 -3.62
N LEU A 149 1.40 -6.95 -3.14
CA LEU A 149 1.73 -6.17 -1.95
C LEU A 149 1.56 -7.00 -0.67
N ALA A 150 0.53 -7.84 -0.60
CA ALA A 150 0.21 -8.63 0.58
C ALA A 150 1.32 -9.63 0.94
N VAL A 151 2.07 -10.17 -0.02
CA VAL A 151 3.16 -11.13 0.27
C VAL A 151 4.13 -10.58 1.31
N THR A 152 4.59 -9.34 1.13
CA THR A 152 5.53 -8.70 2.07
C THR A 152 4.89 -8.44 3.44
N TYR A 153 3.64 -7.96 3.46
CA TYR A 153 2.92 -7.73 4.72
C TYR A 153 2.56 -9.03 5.44
N VAL A 154 2.18 -10.08 4.71
CA VAL A 154 1.96 -11.42 5.28
C VAL A 154 3.23 -11.94 5.93
N ALA A 155 4.38 -11.80 5.27
CA ALA A 155 5.67 -12.22 5.80
C ALA A 155 5.99 -11.53 7.14
N LEU A 156 5.73 -10.22 7.24
CA LEU A 156 5.91 -9.44 8.46
C LEU A 156 4.93 -9.86 9.55
N LEU A 157 3.65 -9.77 9.24
CA LEU A 157 2.58 -9.98 10.23
C LEU A 157 2.56 -11.43 10.75
N ALA A 158 2.79 -12.43 9.90
CA ALA A 158 2.85 -13.82 10.34
C ALA A 158 3.98 -14.05 11.34
N ARG A 159 5.16 -13.44 11.12
CA ARG A 159 6.27 -13.52 12.06
C ARG A 159 5.95 -12.82 13.39
N VAL A 160 5.39 -11.61 13.34
CA VAL A 160 5.00 -10.87 14.56
C VAL A 160 3.91 -11.64 15.33
N THR A 161 2.89 -12.12 14.63
CA THR A 161 1.81 -12.94 15.23
C THR A 161 2.36 -14.20 15.87
N ARG A 162 3.27 -14.90 15.19
CA ARG A 162 3.91 -16.11 15.74
C ARG A 162 4.63 -15.80 17.05
N VAL A 163 5.39 -14.73 17.14
CA VAL A 163 6.10 -14.33 18.37
C VAL A 163 5.10 -13.99 19.47
N ALA A 164 4.14 -13.11 19.21
CA ALA A 164 3.16 -12.67 20.19
C ALA A 164 2.31 -13.84 20.73
N VAL A 165 1.87 -14.75 19.84
CA VAL A 165 1.09 -15.93 20.26
C VAL A 165 1.97 -16.90 21.05
N SER A 166 3.23 -17.11 20.68
CA SER A 166 4.12 -18.00 21.44
C SER A 166 4.42 -17.46 22.85
N GLU A 167 4.59 -16.16 23.01
CA GLU A 167 4.73 -15.52 24.31
C GLU A 167 3.45 -15.67 25.14
N ALA A 168 2.29 -15.38 24.56
CA ALA A 168 1.00 -15.54 25.26
C ALA A 168 0.75 -16.98 25.73
N LEU A 169 1.14 -17.98 24.93
CA LEU A 169 0.98 -19.41 25.33
C LEU A 169 1.86 -19.83 26.51
N THR A 170 2.91 -19.07 26.83
CA THR A 170 3.80 -19.35 27.98
C THR A 170 3.42 -18.61 29.26
N GLU A 171 2.40 -17.75 29.22
CA GLU A 171 1.93 -16.97 30.36
C GLU A 171 1.24 -17.89 31.42
N ASP A 172 1.51 -17.63 32.70
CA ASP A 172 1.04 -18.45 33.80
C ASP A 172 -0.49 -18.64 33.86
N TYR A 173 -1.25 -17.62 33.46
CA TYR A 173 -2.72 -17.71 33.41
C TYR A 173 -3.23 -18.67 32.33
N ILE A 174 -2.52 -18.81 31.21
CA ILE A 174 -2.84 -19.81 30.20
C ILE A 174 -2.46 -21.21 30.67
N LEU A 175 -1.28 -21.35 31.28
CA LEU A 175 -0.81 -22.62 31.82
C LEU A 175 -1.75 -23.14 32.92
N SER A 176 -2.30 -22.26 33.75
CA SER A 176 -3.28 -22.64 34.78
C SER A 176 -4.61 -23.13 34.20
N LEU A 177 -5.05 -22.59 33.05
CA LEU A 177 -6.27 -23.02 32.35
C LEU A 177 -6.14 -24.37 31.65
N ILE A 178 -4.92 -24.74 31.25
CA ILE A 178 -4.65 -26.02 30.57
C ILE A 178 -4.55 -27.16 31.57
N HIS A 179 -4.19 -26.87 32.84
CA HIS A 179 -4.02 -27.87 33.92
C HIS A 179 -5.27 -28.09 34.78
N ILE A 180 -6.40 -27.45 34.47
CA ILE A 180 -7.71 -27.76 35.05
C ILE A 180 -8.43 -28.77 34.14
#